data_5fabcd9c7f6ed2f39ad30b170c9e6e05
#
_entry.id   5fabcd9c7f6ed2f39ad30b170c9e6e05
#
_cell.length_a   1.000
_cell.length_b   1.000
_cell.length_c   1.000
_cell.angle_alpha   90.00
_cell.angle_beta   90.00
_cell.angle_gamma   90.00
#
_symmetry.space_group_name_H-M   'P 1'
#
loop_
_entity.id
_entity.type
_entity.pdbx_description
1 polymer ?
#
loop_
_entity_poly.entity_id
_entity_poly.type
_entity_poly.pdbx_seq_one_letter_code
_entity_poly.pdbx_strand_id
1 'polypeptide(L)'
;MQGVRFRDPGGPLALALAALMVMMALRPTAQQQPAVVRGRVEIGIPITARRPTTAYPTRTVPSPALAPESERRHVVVYLRDARPQDVPPMRIAIRQRHESFTPRVVAVTVGSEVEFPNDDPIYHNVFSLSRARNFNLGRYPRGDTRRVRLDRPGVVKVFCEIHSHMSATVMVFDHPWFTVPGEDGRFELPGMAAGDRQITAWHERLGDTTQRVRVEAGRAATADFTLPVPES
;
A
#
# COMPACT_ATOMS: atom_id res chain seq x y z
N MET A 1 12.71 90.58 -11.60
CA MET A 1 11.87 89.37 -11.43
C MET A 1 12.80 88.15 -11.43
N GLN A 2 13.10 87.61 -10.22
CA GLN A 2 14.03 86.49 -10.03
C GLN A 2 13.26 85.17 -10.04
N GLY A 3 13.58 84.25 -10.96
CA GLY A 3 12.99 82.94 -11.01
C GLY A 3 13.69 82.01 -10.06
N VAL A 4 12.96 81.47 -9.10
CA VAL A 4 13.39 80.42 -8.18
C VAL A 4 13.37 79.07 -8.90
N ARG A 5 14.54 78.44 -9.02
CA ARG A 5 14.68 77.03 -9.53
C ARG A 5 14.56 76.08 -8.33
N PHE A 6 13.51 75.27 -8.34
CA PHE A 6 13.40 74.07 -7.49
C PHE A 6 14.39 72.99 -7.93
N ARG A 7 15.20 72.57 -7.00
CA ARG A 7 16.12 71.42 -7.19
C ARG A 7 15.37 70.12 -6.82
N ASP A 8 15.29 69.20 -7.75
CA ASP A 8 14.74 67.89 -7.59
C ASP A 8 15.67 67.02 -6.73
N PRO A 9 15.20 66.42 -5.59
CA PRO A 9 16.04 65.54 -4.77
C PRO A 9 15.86 64.03 -5.13
N GLY A 10 15.78 63.70 -6.42
CA GLY A 10 15.64 62.31 -6.90
C GLY A 10 16.99 61.73 -7.33
N GLY A 11 17.90 61.47 -6.41
CA GLY A 11 19.16 60.81 -6.73
C GLY A 11 19.00 59.29 -6.88
N PRO A 12 19.91 58.61 -7.63
CA PRO A 12 19.83 57.18 -7.93
C PRO A 12 19.93 56.25 -6.72
N LEU A 13 20.19 56.78 -5.51
CA LEU A 13 20.26 56.03 -4.28
C LEU A 13 18.89 55.54 -3.77
N ALA A 14 17.79 56.27 -4.05
CA ALA A 14 16.45 55.89 -3.60
C ALA A 14 15.88 54.72 -4.39
N LEU A 15 16.22 54.58 -5.66
CA LEU A 15 15.83 53.47 -6.50
C LEU A 15 16.57 52.16 -6.18
N ALA A 16 17.82 52.24 -5.72
CA ALA A 16 18.61 51.08 -5.33
C ALA A 16 18.12 50.41 -4.03
N LEU A 17 17.64 51.21 -3.07
CA LEU A 17 17.07 50.69 -1.81
C LEU A 17 15.71 50.03 -1.98
N ALA A 18 14.86 50.50 -2.91
CA ALA A 18 13.58 49.90 -3.21
C ALA A 18 13.74 48.55 -3.93
N ALA A 19 14.73 48.39 -4.81
CA ALA A 19 15.05 47.16 -5.50
C ALA A 19 15.62 46.09 -4.54
N LEU A 20 16.36 46.47 -3.51
CA LEU A 20 16.92 45.54 -2.53
C LEU A 20 15.85 45.01 -1.57
N MET A 21 14.82 45.79 -1.23
CA MET A 21 13.69 45.33 -0.40
C MET A 21 12.75 44.37 -1.14
N VAL A 22 12.59 44.52 -2.45
CA VAL A 22 11.76 43.60 -3.26
C VAL A 22 12.44 42.23 -3.45
N MET A 23 13.78 42.19 -3.51
CA MET A 23 14.51 40.91 -3.60
C MET A 23 14.52 40.11 -2.29
N MET A 24 14.27 40.69 -1.14
CA MET A 24 14.15 39.96 0.13
C MET A 24 12.81 39.30 0.36
N ALA A 25 11.76 39.59 -0.44
CA ALA A 25 10.41 39.04 -0.28
C ALA A 25 10.17 37.78 -1.08
N LEU A 26 11.02 37.41 -2.01
CA LEU A 26 10.97 36.16 -2.78
C LEU A 26 11.94 35.13 -2.17
N ARG A 27 11.74 34.76 -0.90
CA ARG A 27 12.28 33.48 -0.43
C ARG A 27 11.48 32.39 -1.16
N PRO A 28 12.12 31.58 -1.99
CA PRO A 28 11.43 30.39 -2.51
C PRO A 28 10.99 29.61 -1.28
N THR A 29 9.69 29.35 -1.14
CA THR A 29 9.20 28.35 -0.21
C THR A 29 9.99 27.10 -0.52
N ALA A 30 10.91 26.74 0.36
CA ALA A 30 11.68 25.51 0.22
C ALA A 30 10.65 24.40 0.05
N GLN A 31 10.48 23.94 -1.17
CA GLN A 31 9.59 22.85 -1.51
C GLN A 31 10.12 21.68 -0.70
N GLN A 32 9.42 21.34 0.38
CA GLN A 32 9.86 20.31 1.30
C GLN A 32 9.99 19.03 0.48
N GLN A 33 11.23 18.62 0.21
CA GLN A 33 11.49 17.40 -0.52
C GLN A 33 10.80 16.25 0.22
N PRO A 34 9.97 15.46 -0.47
CA PRO A 34 9.28 14.34 0.15
C PRO A 34 10.32 13.36 0.70
N ALA A 35 10.11 12.91 1.92
CA ALA A 35 10.94 11.92 2.54
C ALA A 35 10.33 10.53 2.38
N VAL A 36 11.14 9.52 2.16
CA VAL A 36 10.72 8.13 2.07
C VAL A 36 10.88 7.44 3.42
N VAL A 37 10.02 6.45 3.70
CA VAL A 37 10.21 5.55 4.85
C VAL A 37 10.60 4.19 4.29
N ARG A 38 11.73 3.68 4.74
CA ARG A 38 12.25 2.35 4.37
C ARG A 38 12.32 1.47 5.59
N GLY A 39 12.33 0.17 5.37
CA GLY A 39 12.53 -0.76 6.47
C GLY A 39 12.43 -2.20 6.04
N ARG A 40 12.40 -3.06 7.02
CA ARG A 40 12.27 -4.49 6.84
C ARG A 40 11.19 -5.05 7.76
N VAL A 41 10.44 -6.00 7.24
CA VAL A 41 9.50 -6.79 8.04
C VAL A 41 10.10 -8.16 8.26
N GLU A 42 10.15 -8.56 9.53
CA GLU A 42 10.52 -9.90 9.96
C GLU A 42 9.34 -10.56 10.66
N ILE A 43 9.24 -11.88 10.52
CA ILE A 43 8.26 -12.70 11.21
C ILE A 43 9.06 -13.52 12.23
N GLY A 44 8.72 -13.35 13.51
CA GLY A 44 9.54 -13.80 14.63
C GLY A 44 9.77 -15.31 14.75
N ILE A 45 8.87 -16.14 14.19
CA ILE A 45 9.07 -17.60 14.11
C ILE A 45 8.62 -18.05 12.70
N PRO A 46 9.38 -18.92 12.02
CA PRO A 46 8.91 -19.55 10.81
C PRO A 46 7.61 -20.31 11.13
N ILE A 47 6.51 -19.91 10.52
CA ILE A 47 5.28 -20.68 10.63
C ILE A 47 5.51 -21.94 9.81
N THR A 48 6.09 -22.94 10.44
CA THR A 48 6.03 -24.30 9.91
C THR A 48 4.56 -24.68 9.94
N ALA A 49 3.91 -24.67 8.79
CA ALA A 49 2.57 -25.15 8.64
C ALA A 49 2.56 -26.66 8.93
N ARG A 50 2.59 -27.05 10.20
CA ARG A 50 2.07 -28.33 10.62
C ARG A 50 0.57 -28.28 10.34
N ARG A 51 0.19 -28.74 9.15
CA ARG A 51 -1.20 -29.16 8.95
C ARG A 51 -1.51 -30.19 10.03
N PRO A 52 -2.56 -30.00 10.85
CA PRO A 52 -3.01 -31.09 11.68
C PRO A 52 -3.26 -32.27 10.73
N THR A 53 -2.67 -33.41 11.02
CA THR A 53 -2.98 -34.66 10.37
C THR A 53 -4.42 -34.98 10.72
N THR A 54 -5.34 -34.49 9.89
CA THR A 54 -6.74 -34.90 9.98
C THR A 54 -6.81 -36.39 9.71
N ALA A 55 -7.49 -37.11 10.60
CA ALA A 55 -7.66 -38.55 10.60
C ALA A 55 -8.53 -39.09 9.43
N TYR A 56 -8.67 -38.33 8.35
CA TYR A 56 -9.29 -38.77 7.13
C TYR A 56 -8.19 -39.10 6.11
N PRO A 57 -8.18 -40.29 5.52
CA PRO A 57 -7.28 -40.62 4.42
C PRO A 57 -7.63 -39.73 3.23
N THR A 58 -7.03 -38.57 3.17
CA THR A 58 -7.16 -37.66 2.05
C THR A 58 -6.47 -38.30 0.86
N ARG A 59 -7.24 -38.51 -0.21
CA ARG A 59 -6.76 -38.76 -1.55
C ARG A 59 -5.59 -37.83 -1.82
N THR A 60 -4.38 -38.38 -1.81
CA THR A 60 -3.16 -37.67 -2.19
C THR A 60 -3.24 -37.35 -3.67
N VAL A 61 -3.78 -36.21 -4.01
CA VAL A 61 -3.54 -35.59 -5.32
C VAL A 61 -2.15 -34.93 -5.20
N PRO A 62 -1.15 -35.37 -5.99
CA PRO A 62 0.12 -34.69 -6.04
C PRO A 62 -0.12 -33.31 -6.63
N SER A 63 -0.32 -32.32 -5.78
CA SER A 63 -0.26 -30.93 -6.22
C SER A 63 1.21 -30.64 -6.47
N PRO A 64 1.64 -30.20 -7.66
CA PRO A 64 2.99 -29.75 -7.86
C PRO A 64 3.24 -28.64 -6.83
N ALA A 65 4.14 -28.93 -5.90
CA ALA A 65 4.47 -28.03 -4.82
C ALA A 65 5.11 -26.75 -5.43
N LEU A 66 4.28 -25.73 -5.63
CA LEU A 66 4.83 -24.40 -5.76
C LEU A 66 5.54 -24.08 -4.45
N ALA A 67 6.74 -23.53 -4.54
CA ALA A 67 7.39 -22.98 -3.36
C ALA A 67 6.39 -22.04 -2.66
N PRO A 68 6.10 -22.24 -1.37
CA PRO A 68 5.12 -21.42 -0.69
C PRO A 68 5.53 -19.95 -0.79
N GLU A 69 4.58 -19.09 -1.14
CA GLU A 69 4.79 -17.65 -1.14
C GLU A 69 5.29 -17.24 0.25
N SER A 70 6.36 -16.43 0.30
CA SER A 70 6.91 -15.96 1.57
C SER A 70 5.82 -15.25 2.38
N GLU A 71 5.64 -15.63 3.64
CA GLU A 71 4.68 -14.98 4.55
C GLU A 71 4.91 -13.46 4.65
N ARG A 72 6.12 -12.97 4.36
CA ARG A 72 6.43 -11.53 4.29
C ARG A 72 5.67 -10.82 3.18
N ARG A 73 5.33 -11.52 2.10
CA ARG A 73 4.48 -10.98 1.02
C ARG A 73 3.00 -10.92 1.38
N HIS A 74 2.61 -11.49 2.51
CA HIS A 74 1.27 -11.36 3.06
C HIS A 74 1.15 -10.18 4.04
N VAL A 75 2.20 -9.38 4.18
CA VAL A 75 2.21 -8.15 4.97
C VAL A 75 1.87 -6.96 4.09
N VAL A 76 1.08 -6.03 4.64
CA VAL A 76 0.89 -4.69 4.06
C VAL A 76 1.43 -3.67 5.04
N VAL A 77 2.38 -2.86 4.58
CA VAL A 77 2.90 -1.72 5.35
C VAL A 77 2.24 -0.45 4.84
N TYR A 78 1.71 0.37 5.75
CA TYR A 78 0.98 1.58 5.37
C TYR A 78 1.04 2.68 6.42
N LEU A 79 0.79 3.93 5.98
CA LEU A 79 0.63 5.08 6.84
C LEU A 79 -0.77 5.06 7.47
N ARG A 80 -0.86 4.87 8.80
CA ARG A 80 -2.11 4.71 9.53
C ARG A 80 -2.91 6.00 9.69
N ASP A 81 -2.21 7.11 9.88
CA ASP A 81 -2.78 8.45 10.10
C ASP A 81 -2.88 9.27 8.81
N ALA A 82 -2.90 8.61 7.65
CA ALA A 82 -3.07 9.23 6.36
C ALA A 82 -4.45 9.91 6.26
N ARG A 83 -4.46 11.08 5.61
CA ARG A 83 -5.72 11.70 5.19
C ARG A 83 -6.05 11.23 3.77
N PRO A 84 -7.34 11.09 3.44
CA PRO A 84 -7.75 10.80 2.08
C PRO A 84 -7.14 11.78 1.08
N GLN A 85 -6.69 11.24 -0.06
CA GLN A 85 -6.16 12.03 -1.17
C GLN A 85 -6.72 11.52 -2.48
N ASP A 86 -6.74 12.38 -3.49
CA ASP A 86 -7.03 11.95 -4.84
C ASP A 86 -5.82 11.18 -5.38
N VAL A 87 -6.00 9.87 -5.57
CA VAL A 87 -4.98 8.93 -6.04
C VAL A 87 -5.49 8.17 -7.25
N PRO A 88 -4.65 7.97 -8.28
CA PRO A 88 -5.07 7.25 -9.46
C PRO A 88 -5.45 5.80 -9.11
N PRO A 89 -6.52 5.28 -9.71
CA PRO A 89 -6.88 3.87 -9.56
C PRO A 89 -5.84 2.96 -10.22
N MET A 90 -5.70 1.76 -9.67
CA MET A 90 -4.80 0.73 -10.17
C MET A 90 -5.59 -0.36 -10.91
N ARG A 91 -4.90 -1.13 -11.75
CA ARG A 91 -5.39 -2.40 -12.27
C ARG A 91 -4.43 -3.50 -11.86
N ILE A 92 -4.95 -4.55 -11.21
CA ILE A 92 -4.15 -5.65 -10.69
C ILE A 92 -4.88 -6.97 -10.92
N ALA A 93 -4.12 -8.06 -11.10
CA ALA A 93 -4.67 -9.41 -11.24
C ALA A 93 -4.36 -10.26 -10.01
N ILE A 94 -5.39 -10.99 -9.53
CA ILE A 94 -5.26 -12.08 -8.56
C ILE A 94 -5.63 -13.36 -9.31
N ARG A 95 -4.64 -14.15 -9.70
CA ARG A 95 -4.82 -15.36 -10.51
C ARG A 95 -5.32 -16.52 -9.67
N GLN A 96 -6.19 -17.33 -10.25
CA GLN A 96 -6.61 -18.61 -9.71
C GLN A 96 -5.76 -19.69 -10.38
N ARG A 97 -4.83 -20.24 -9.59
CA ARG A 97 -3.89 -21.24 -10.09
C ARG A 97 -3.55 -22.23 -8.98
N HIS A 98 -3.59 -23.54 -9.31
CA HIS A 98 -3.35 -24.62 -8.36
C HIS A 98 -4.27 -24.53 -7.14
N GLU A 99 -5.56 -24.26 -7.38
CA GLU A 99 -6.57 -24.05 -6.34
C GLU A 99 -6.15 -23.00 -5.29
N SER A 100 -5.52 -21.92 -5.74
CA SER A 100 -5.05 -20.82 -4.91
C SER A 100 -5.24 -19.48 -5.59
N PHE A 101 -5.48 -18.43 -4.83
CA PHE A 101 -5.39 -17.05 -5.28
C PHE A 101 -3.95 -16.56 -5.15
N THR A 102 -3.37 -16.05 -6.24
CA THR A 102 -1.98 -15.55 -6.28
C THR A 102 -1.90 -14.20 -7.00
N PRO A 103 -1.34 -13.16 -6.36
CA PRO A 103 -0.87 -13.11 -4.97
C PRO A 103 -2.03 -13.22 -3.96
N ARG A 104 -1.74 -13.72 -2.76
CA ARG A 104 -2.74 -13.90 -1.70
C ARG A 104 -3.15 -12.58 -1.05
N VAL A 105 -2.23 -11.62 -0.94
CA VAL A 105 -2.48 -10.29 -0.38
C VAL A 105 -2.07 -9.24 -1.37
N VAL A 106 -2.94 -8.28 -1.62
CA VAL A 106 -2.67 -7.10 -2.45
C VAL A 106 -3.17 -5.83 -1.77
N ALA A 107 -2.52 -4.73 -2.10
CA ALA A 107 -2.92 -3.40 -1.66
C ALA A 107 -3.16 -2.52 -2.89
N VAL A 108 -4.28 -1.80 -2.92
CA VAL A 108 -4.70 -0.97 -4.05
C VAL A 108 -5.33 0.34 -3.57
N THR A 109 -5.44 1.31 -4.45
CA THR A 109 -6.17 2.55 -4.20
C THR A 109 -7.67 2.40 -4.47
N VAL A 110 -8.48 3.27 -3.87
CA VAL A 110 -9.92 3.37 -4.16
C VAL A 110 -10.13 3.60 -5.66
N GLY A 111 -11.19 3.01 -6.23
CA GLY A 111 -11.50 3.06 -7.65
C GLY A 111 -10.76 2.02 -8.49
N SER A 112 -9.82 1.28 -7.93
CA SER A 112 -9.05 0.25 -8.62
C SER A 112 -9.91 -0.92 -9.09
N GLU A 113 -9.48 -1.55 -10.18
CA GLU A 113 -10.08 -2.76 -10.73
C GLU A 113 -9.19 -3.98 -10.44
N VAL A 114 -9.78 -4.99 -9.82
CA VAL A 114 -9.12 -6.29 -9.59
C VAL A 114 -9.67 -7.31 -10.58
N GLU A 115 -8.77 -7.91 -11.35
CA GLU A 115 -9.06 -8.99 -12.29
C GLU A 115 -8.80 -10.34 -11.64
N PHE A 116 -9.65 -11.33 -11.94
CA PHE A 116 -9.53 -12.69 -11.45
C PHE A 116 -9.50 -13.67 -12.63
N PRO A 117 -8.34 -13.82 -13.32
CA PRO A 117 -8.22 -14.85 -14.36
C PRO A 117 -8.20 -16.24 -13.74
N ASN A 118 -8.89 -17.21 -14.39
CA ASN A 118 -8.84 -18.61 -14.03
C ASN A 118 -7.84 -19.35 -14.92
N ASP A 119 -6.68 -19.70 -14.37
CA ASP A 119 -5.63 -20.46 -15.06
C ASP A 119 -5.77 -22.00 -14.82
N ASP A 120 -6.63 -22.42 -13.88
CA ASP A 120 -6.83 -23.84 -13.53
C ASP A 120 -7.74 -24.55 -14.53
N PRO A 121 -7.58 -25.88 -14.72
CA PRO A 121 -8.43 -26.67 -15.61
C PRO A 121 -9.84 -26.91 -15.07
N ILE A 122 -10.16 -26.40 -13.91
CA ILE A 122 -11.43 -26.57 -13.20
C ILE A 122 -12.16 -25.25 -13.03
N TYR A 123 -13.47 -25.32 -12.75
CA TYR A 123 -14.27 -24.14 -12.44
C TYR A 123 -13.91 -23.57 -11.08
N HIS A 124 -13.86 -22.26 -11.01
CA HIS A 124 -13.78 -21.50 -9.77
C HIS A 124 -14.91 -20.48 -9.68
N ASN A 125 -15.13 -19.97 -8.46
CA ASN A 125 -15.99 -18.85 -8.17
C ASN A 125 -15.17 -17.82 -7.39
N VAL A 126 -15.53 -16.55 -7.51
CA VAL A 126 -14.90 -15.46 -6.73
C VAL A 126 -15.99 -14.65 -6.08
N PHE A 127 -15.98 -14.56 -4.75
CA PHE A 127 -16.95 -13.76 -4.01
C PHE A 127 -16.35 -13.10 -2.78
N SER A 128 -17.04 -12.08 -2.27
CA SER A 128 -16.74 -11.38 -1.03
C SER A 128 -18.01 -10.95 -0.33
N LEU A 129 -18.02 -11.07 1.00
CA LEU A 129 -19.06 -10.55 1.89
C LEU A 129 -18.59 -9.33 2.69
N SER A 130 -17.46 -8.75 2.33
CA SER A 130 -16.86 -7.62 3.06
C SER A 130 -17.68 -6.35 2.91
N ARG A 131 -17.78 -5.54 3.98
CA ARG A 131 -18.50 -4.25 3.98
C ARG A 131 -17.93 -3.25 2.97
N ALA A 132 -16.59 -3.27 2.76
CA ALA A 132 -15.93 -2.41 1.79
C ALA A 132 -16.38 -2.75 0.36
N ARG A 133 -16.53 -4.04 0.03
CA ARG A 133 -17.09 -4.50 -1.24
C ARG A 133 -17.70 -5.89 -1.11
N ASN A 134 -19.02 -5.98 -1.26
CA ASN A 134 -19.74 -7.25 -1.39
C ASN A 134 -19.95 -7.55 -2.88
N PHE A 135 -19.63 -8.77 -3.32
CA PHE A 135 -19.85 -9.22 -4.70
C PHE A 135 -19.82 -10.75 -4.82
N ASN A 136 -20.41 -11.25 -5.89
CA ASN A 136 -20.28 -12.63 -6.34
C ASN A 136 -20.16 -12.63 -7.88
N LEU A 137 -19.04 -13.09 -8.41
CA LEU A 137 -18.75 -13.09 -9.85
C LEU A 137 -19.27 -14.35 -10.55
N GLY A 138 -19.90 -15.27 -9.81
CA GLY A 138 -20.35 -16.55 -10.32
C GLY A 138 -19.22 -17.53 -10.60
N ARG A 139 -19.58 -18.72 -11.11
CA ARG A 139 -18.62 -19.77 -11.50
C ARG A 139 -18.18 -19.56 -12.94
N TYR A 140 -16.90 -19.77 -13.22
CA TYR A 140 -16.37 -19.65 -14.58
C TYR A 140 -15.19 -20.61 -14.83
N PRO A 141 -15.02 -21.08 -16.10
CA PRO A 141 -14.01 -22.05 -16.46
C PRO A 141 -12.63 -21.41 -16.66
N ARG A 142 -11.66 -22.28 -16.96
CA ARG A 142 -10.32 -21.89 -17.39
C ARG A 142 -10.35 -20.92 -18.58
N GLY A 143 -9.48 -19.92 -18.55
CA GLY A 143 -9.29 -18.92 -19.61
C GLY A 143 -10.20 -17.69 -19.45
N ASP A 144 -11.28 -17.79 -18.68
CA ASP A 144 -12.14 -16.65 -18.37
C ASP A 144 -11.50 -15.76 -17.31
N THR A 145 -11.82 -14.48 -17.42
CA THR A 145 -11.43 -13.45 -16.43
C THR A 145 -12.66 -12.67 -15.98
N ARG A 146 -12.86 -12.58 -14.69
CA ARG A 146 -13.89 -11.73 -14.08
C ARG A 146 -13.24 -10.54 -13.39
N ARG A 147 -14.00 -9.45 -13.19
CA ARG A 147 -13.48 -8.19 -12.66
C ARG A 147 -14.40 -7.61 -11.62
N VAL A 148 -13.82 -6.88 -10.69
CA VAL A 148 -14.56 -6.08 -9.72
C VAL A 148 -13.84 -4.77 -9.48
N ARG A 149 -14.62 -3.68 -9.44
CA ARG A 149 -14.13 -2.36 -9.04
C ARG A 149 -14.34 -2.16 -7.55
N LEU A 150 -13.34 -1.57 -6.89
CA LEU A 150 -13.29 -1.35 -5.44
C LEU A 150 -13.43 0.13 -5.12
N ASP A 151 -14.64 0.58 -4.80
CA ASP A 151 -15.00 2.01 -4.69
C ASP A 151 -14.96 2.55 -3.26
N ARG A 152 -14.61 1.73 -2.27
CA ARG A 152 -14.56 2.12 -0.85
C ARG A 152 -13.28 1.61 -0.19
N PRO A 153 -12.64 2.43 0.69
CA PRO A 153 -11.50 1.97 1.45
C PRO A 153 -11.90 0.88 2.44
N GLY A 154 -10.93 0.02 2.79
CA GLY A 154 -11.10 -1.06 3.75
C GLY A 154 -10.59 -2.40 3.28
N VAL A 155 -10.86 -3.44 4.06
CA VAL A 155 -10.41 -4.81 3.79
C VAL A 155 -11.50 -5.58 3.06
N VAL A 156 -11.14 -6.15 1.91
CA VAL A 156 -11.99 -7.04 1.10
C VAL A 156 -11.41 -8.44 1.15
N LYS A 157 -12.11 -9.34 1.85
CA LYS A 157 -11.79 -10.77 1.90
C LYS A 157 -12.42 -11.46 0.70
N VAL A 158 -11.63 -12.20 -0.05
CA VAL A 158 -12.03 -12.90 -1.27
C VAL A 158 -11.98 -14.40 -1.03
N PHE A 159 -12.98 -15.11 -1.49
CA PHE A 159 -13.13 -16.56 -1.31
C PHE A 159 -13.61 -17.25 -2.59
N CYS A 160 -13.43 -18.57 -2.64
CA CYS A 160 -14.07 -19.46 -3.60
C CYS A 160 -15.10 -20.33 -2.87
N GLU A 161 -16.32 -20.41 -3.40
CA GLU A 161 -17.41 -21.21 -2.81
C GLU A 161 -17.20 -22.72 -3.04
N ILE A 162 -16.45 -23.10 -4.10
CA ILE A 162 -16.20 -24.49 -4.48
C ILE A 162 -15.04 -25.08 -3.67
N HIS A 163 -14.00 -24.28 -3.44
CA HIS A 163 -12.76 -24.70 -2.78
C HIS A 163 -12.54 -23.82 -1.53
N SER A 164 -12.99 -24.29 -0.38
CA SER A 164 -13.03 -23.52 0.88
C SER A 164 -11.66 -23.04 1.40
N HIS A 165 -10.57 -23.65 0.94
CA HIS A 165 -9.21 -23.26 1.29
C HIS A 165 -8.69 -22.07 0.46
N MET A 166 -9.35 -21.72 -0.66
CA MET A 166 -8.96 -20.60 -1.50
C MET A 166 -9.45 -19.29 -0.88
N SER A 167 -8.49 -18.47 -0.45
CA SER A 167 -8.76 -17.13 0.08
C SER A 167 -7.69 -16.13 -0.33
N ALA A 168 -8.09 -14.88 -0.50
CA ALA A 168 -7.19 -13.74 -0.71
C ALA A 168 -7.71 -12.51 0.05
N THR A 169 -6.84 -11.52 0.24
CA THR A 169 -7.18 -10.26 0.88
C THR A 169 -6.75 -9.10 0.01
N VAL A 170 -7.68 -8.18 -0.24
CA VAL A 170 -7.40 -6.90 -0.89
C VAL A 170 -7.57 -5.79 0.12
N MET A 171 -6.52 -5.03 0.39
CA MET A 171 -6.58 -3.82 1.19
C MET A 171 -6.74 -2.61 0.27
N VAL A 172 -7.81 -1.85 0.47
CA VAL A 172 -8.15 -0.69 -0.36
C VAL A 172 -7.90 0.57 0.43
N PHE A 173 -7.05 1.45 -0.10
CA PHE A 173 -6.63 2.69 0.53
C PHE A 173 -7.12 3.92 -0.26
N ASP A 174 -7.45 4.97 0.44
CA ASP A 174 -7.79 6.30 -0.11
C ASP A 174 -6.58 7.26 -0.08
N HIS A 175 -5.38 6.72 -0.04
CA HIS A 175 -4.10 7.44 -0.02
C HIS A 175 -2.99 6.58 -0.67
N PRO A 176 -1.84 7.17 -1.09
CA PRO A 176 -0.78 6.43 -1.80
C PRO A 176 0.24 5.73 -0.89
N TRP A 177 0.22 5.95 0.42
CA TRP A 177 1.28 5.50 1.33
C TRP A 177 1.03 4.09 1.86
N PHE A 178 1.19 3.11 0.99
CA PHE A 178 1.16 1.69 1.32
C PHE A 178 2.08 0.90 0.40
N THR A 179 2.49 -0.28 0.83
CA THR A 179 3.31 -1.21 0.04
C THR A 179 3.18 -2.64 0.57
N VAL A 180 3.52 -3.62 -0.25
CA VAL A 180 3.70 -5.02 0.13
C VAL A 180 5.20 -5.29 0.11
N PRO A 181 5.80 -5.77 1.20
CA PRO A 181 7.23 -6.09 1.26
C PRO A 181 7.65 -7.12 0.21
N GLY A 182 8.92 -7.06 -0.19
CA GLY A 182 9.54 -8.08 -1.01
C GLY A 182 9.71 -9.42 -0.27
N GLU A 183 10.19 -10.43 -0.96
CA GLU A 183 10.47 -11.76 -0.36
C GLU A 183 11.53 -11.68 0.76
N ASP A 184 12.46 -10.74 0.65
CA ASP A 184 13.47 -10.45 1.67
C ASP A 184 12.92 -9.62 2.84
N GLY A 185 11.64 -9.24 2.80
CA GLY A 185 10.96 -8.41 3.79
C GLY A 185 11.21 -6.92 3.67
N ARG A 186 12.03 -6.45 2.73
CA ARG A 186 12.29 -5.03 2.55
C ARG A 186 11.09 -4.32 1.93
N PHE A 187 10.89 -3.07 2.36
CA PHE A 187 9.86 -2.21 1.82
C PHE A 187 10.31 -0.75 1.72
N GLU A 188 9.61 -0.02 0.89
CA GLU A 188 9.70 1.44 0.79
C GLU A 188 8.28 2.01 0.65
N LEU A 189 7.95 2.99 1.48
CA LEU A 189 6.75 3.80 1.33
C LEU A 189 7.07 5.02 0.47
N PRO A 190 6.13 5.44 -0.40
CA PRO A 190 6.29 6.66 -1.19
C PRO A 190 6.60 7.89 -0.34
N GLY A 191 7.21 8.88 -0.96
CA GLY A 191 7.58 10.11 -0.30
C GLY A 191 6.39 10.80 0.37
N MET A 192 6.58 11.21 1.62
CA MET A 192 5.57 11.87 2.44
C MET A 192 6.08 13.16 3.07
N ALA A 193 5.18 13.99 3.56
CA ALA A 193 5.54 15.22 4.25
C ALA A 193 6.22 14.92 5.60
N ALA A 194 7.17 15.78 5.99
CA ALA A 194 7.84 15.70 7.29
C ALA A 194 6.85 15.75 8.46
N GLY A 195 7.22 15.17 9.59
CA GLY A 195 6.44 15.12 10.83
C GLY A 195 6.51 13.75 11.50
N ASP A 196 5.80 13.61 12.61
CA ASP A 196 5.63 12.32 13.27
C ASP A 196 4.55 11.54 12.53
N ARG A 197 4.84 10.31 12.14
CA ARG A 197 4.00 9.45 11.34
C ARG A 197 3.77 8.12 12.03
N GLN A 198 2.57 7.57 11.89
CA GLN A 198 2.24 6.23 12.38
C GLN A 198 2.31 5.24 11.22
N ILE A 199 3.33 4.41 11.20
CA ILE A 199 3.51 3.37 10.19
C ILE A 199 3.07 2.05 10.80
N THR A 200 2.20 1.33 10.08
CA THR A 200 1.65 0.05 10.49
C THR A 200 2.08 -1.04 9.53
N ALA A 201 2.59 -2.14 10.06
CA ALA A 201 2.73 -3.41 9.35
C ALA A 201 1.58 -4.32 9.78
N TRP A 202 0.74 -4.73 8.83
CA TRP A 202 -0.42 -5.57 9.05
C TRP A 202 -0.26 -6.93 8.36
N HIS A 203 -0.66 -7.97 9.04
CA HIS A 203 -0.73 -9.33 8.50
C HIS A 203 -2.04 -10.00 8.93
N GLU A 204 -2.69 -10.75 8.02
CA GLU A 204 -4.01 -11.32 8.25
C GLU A 204 -4.13 -12.20 9.50
N ARG A 205 -3.10 -12.99 9.80
CA ARG A 205 -3.08 -13.95 10.91
C ARG A 205 -2.30 -13.46 12.13
N LEU A 206 -1.31 -12.59 11.93
CA LEU A 206 -0.39 -12.14 12.98
C LEU A 206 -0.82 -10.81 13.60
N GLY A 207 -1.88 -10.21 13.08
CA GLY A 207 -2.33 -8.90 13.54
C GLY A 207 -1.54 -7.74 12.93
N ASP A 208 -1.53 -6.62 13.63
CA ASP A 208 -0.84 -5.41 13.22
C ASP A 208 0.10 -4.89 14.30
N THR A 209 1.21 -4.31 13.85
CA THR A 209 2.17 -3.59 14.69
C THR A 209 2.33 -2.18 14.15
N THR A 210 2.20 -1.17 15.01
CA THR A 210 2.32 0.23 14.63
C THR A 210 3.51 0.87 15.34
N GLN A 211 4.32 1.62 14.59
CA GLN A 211 5.43 2.42 15.11
C GLN A 211 5.24 3.89 14.79
N ARG A 212 5.67 4.74 15.72
CA ARG A 212 5.78 6.19 15.48
C ARG A 212 7.16 6.50 14.93
N VAL A 213 7.20 7.10 13.74
CA VAL A 213 8.43 7.39 13.00
C VAL A 213 8.53 8.89 12.77
N ARG A 214 9.66 9.49 13.16
CA ARG A 214 9.97 10.90 12.82
C ARG A 214 10.49 10.96 11.40
N VAL A 215 9.74 11.63 10.53
CA VAL A 215 10.09 11.85 9.13
C VAL A 215 10.61 13.27 8.96
N GLU A 216 11.83 13.41 8.42
CA GLU A 216 12.47 14.69 8.15
C GLU A 216 12.51 14.97 6.64
N ALA A 217 12.33 16.24 6.25
CA ALA A 217 12.32 16.61 4.84
C ALA A 217 13.65 16.24 4.14
N GLY A 218 13.56 15.59 3.00
CA GLY A 218 14.72 15.20 2.19
C GLY A 218 15.59 14.08 2.76
N ARG A 219 15.16 13.45 3.86
CA ARG A 219 15.88 12.32 4.49
C ARG A 219 15.03 11.06 4.49
N ALA A 220 15.67 9.92 4.28
CA ALA A 220 15.02 8.63 4.49
C ALA A 220 14.89 8.35 5.99
N ALA A 221 13.68 7.96 6.42
CA ALA A 221 13.44 7.43 7.77
C ALA A 221 13.39 5.90 7.74
N THR A 222 13.73 5.26 8.84
CA THR A 222 13.72 3.79 8.97
C THR A 222 12.60 3.34 9.89
N ALA A 223 11.92 2.25 9.50
CA ALA A 223 10.90 1.57 10.29
C ALA A 223 11.02 0.05 10.10
N ASP A 224 11.64 -0.64 11.04
CA ASP A 224 11.77 -2.10 11.00
C ASP A 224 10.69 -2.73 11.88
N PHE A 225 10.02 -3.76 11.37
CA PHE A 225 8.94 -4.44 12.06
C PHE A 225 9.27 -5.90 12.32
N THR A 226 8.96 -6.36 13.53
CA THR A 226 8.87 -7.78 13.84
C THR A 226 7.43 -8.10 14.18
N LEU A 227 6.76 -8.91 13.34
CA LEU A 227 5.40 -9.36 13.62
C LEU A 227 5.46 -10.54 14.57
N PRO A 228 4.73 -10.47 15.70
CA PRO A 228 4.69 -11.56 16.67
C PRO A 228 3.94 -12.75 16.08
N VAL A 229 4.42 -13.96 16.38
CA VAL A 229 3.60 -15.16 16.17
C VAL A 229 2.65 -15.28 17.37
N PRO A 230 1.33 -15.43 17.15
CA PRO A 230 0.39 -15.66 18.26
C PRO A 230 0.85 -16.88 19.05
N GLU A 231 0.94 -16.73 20.37
CA GLU A 231 1.06 -17.87 21.27
C GLU A 231 -0.17 -18.74 21.12
N SER A 232 0.02 -20.04 20.85
CA SER A 232 -1.03 -21.04 20.64
C SER A 232 -1.63 -21.48 21.96
#